data_f9ae8620858b3175e0e369cfd3011187
#
_entry.id   f9ae8620858b3175e0e369cfd3011187
#
_cell.length_a   1.000
_cell.length_b   1.000
_cell.length_c   1.000
_cell.angle_alpha   90.00
_cell.angle_beta   90.00
_cell.angle_gamma   90.00
#
_symmetry.space_group_name_H-M   'P 1'
#
loop_
_entity.id
_entity.type
_entity.pdbx_description
1 polymer ?
#
loop_
_entity_poly.entity_id
_entity_poly.type
_entity_poly.pdbx_seq_one_letter_code
_entity_poly.pdbx_strand_id
1 'polypeptide(L)'
;MELVVKSVAAESVKTATLVVAIGEERALGAITSKIDGLSGGLISAALKRGDIVGRAGQTLLLPGVPALKAERLLLVGCGKDDELADRPWRKLGSAAYGVLKTLGGSDAVFAFDELTVKGRDAYGRARLLAETLLDGEYVFDRFKSKKADPRALQKITLLTQKSTQADVERAVAHATAIASGMSFTKDLGNLPPNLCHPSFLAEAAKSLSKSHKNLKVEIHDEKKLKELGMGAFLAVAQGSAQPPRLIVLNYQGGKKSEQPYVLVGKGITFDTGGISIKPAAGMDEMKYDMCGAASVFGTLRAVLELELPINLVCLMACAENMPSDRATRPGDIVETMSGQTVEILNTDAEGRLVLCDTLTYAERFNPRAVIDIATLTGACVVALGGHTTGLMSNNETLAGQLLDAGKQADDRCWQLPLFEEYQEQLDSPFADIANIGGPKGGAITAGCFLSRFTKAYEWAHLDIAGTAWVSGGKDKGATGRPVPLLTQYLLDRAGV
;
A
#
# COMPACT_ATOMS: atom_id res chain seq x y z
N MET A 1 -4.87 0.59 -18.52
CA MET A 1 -6.32 0.31 -18.75
C MET A 1 -7.15 1.49 -18.27
N GLU A 2 -8.13 1.94 -19.08
CA GLU A 2 -9.03 3.04 -18.74
C GLU A 2 -10.28 2.52 -18.00
N LEU A 3 -10.68 3.17 -16.91
CA LEU A 3 -11.97 2.93 -16.24
C LEU A 3 -12.93 4.08 -16.55
N VAL A 4 -14.16 3.74 -16.96
CA VAL A 4 -15.21 4.70 -17.34
C VAL A 4 -16.50 4.35 -16.60
N VAL A 5 -17.30 5.36 -16.26
CA VAL A 5 -18.60 5.19 -15.59
C VAL A 5 -19.70 5.57 -16.56
N LYS A 6 -20.77 4.76 -16.64
CA LYS A 6 -21.96 5.06 -17.46
C LYS A 6 -23.24 4.69 -16.72
N SER A 7 -24.29 5.48 -16.95
CA SER A 7 -25.63 5.21 -16.48
C SER A 7 -26.54 4.89 -17.67
N VAL A 8 -26.44 3.63 -18.13
CA VAL A 8 -27.21 3.10 -19.25
C VAL A 8 -27.65 1.66 -18.97
N ALA A 9 -28.69 1.19 -19.62
CA ALA A 9 -29.17 -0.17 -19.45
C ALA A 9 -28.16 -1.19 -19.98
N ALA A 10 -27.86 -2.23 -19.19
CA ALA A 10 -26.83 -3.22 -19.49
C ALA A 10 -27.06 -3.94 -20.83
N GLU A 11 -28.29 -4.27 -21.15
CA GLU A 11 -28.68 -4.96 -22.39
C GLU A 11 -28.51 -4.09 -23.66
N SER A 12 -28.40 -2.77 -23.49
CA SER A 12 -28.26 -1.84 -24.61
C SER A 12 -26.81 -1.54 -25.01
N VAL A 13 -25.84 -1.94 -24.15
CA VAL A 13 -24.44 -1.58 -24.31
C VAL A 13 -23.76 -2.41 -25.42
N LYS A 14 -23.15 -1.74 -26.36
CA LYS A 14 -22.24 -2.37 -27.33
C LYS A 14 -20.86 -2.53 -26.68
N THR A 15 -20.39 -3.76 -26.50
CA THR A 15 -19.11 -4.11 -25.89
C THR A 15 -18.61 -5.47 -26.34
N ALA A 16 -17.31 -5.69 -26.26
CA ALA A 16 -16.74 -7.01 -26.52
C ALA A 16 -17.15 -8.04 -25.45
N THR A 17 -17.31 -7.61 -24.17
CA THR A 17 -17.75 -8.52 -23.11
C THR A 17 -18.62 -7.78 -22.08
N LEU A 18 -19.83 -8.27 -21.86
CA LEU A 18 -20.68 -7.86 -20.76
C LEU A 18 -20.46 -8.81 -19.58
N VAL A 19 -20.22 -8.27 -18.39
CA VAL A 19 -19.97 -9.02 -17.17
C VAL A 19 -21.15 -8.86 -16.22
N VAL A 20 -21.78 -9.96 -15.81
CA VAL A 20 -22.89 -9.98 -14.85
C VAL A 20 -22.62 -10.97 -13.74
N ALA A 21 -23.20 -10.69 -12.58
CA ALA A 21 -23.07 -11.56 -11.40
C ALA A 21 -24.22 -12.54 -11.30
N ILE A 22 -23.95 -13.71 -10.76
CA ILE A 22 -24.95 -14.71 -10.41
C ILE A 22 -24.73 -15.21 -8.99
N GLY A 23 -25.81 -15.33 -8.21
CA GLY A 23 -25.78 -15.90 -6.86
C GLY A 23 -25.82 -17.43 -6.88
N GLU A 24 -25.24 -18.04 -5.86
CA GLU A 24 -25.36 -19.49 -5.60
C GLU A 24 -26.69 -19.76 -4.88
N GLU A 25 -27.49 -20.68 -5.42
CA GLU A 25 -28.81 -21.07 -4.85
C GLU A 25 -29.82 -19.91 -4.71
N ARG A 26 -29.67 -18.83 -5.50
CA ARG A 26 -30.53 -17.63 -5.46
C ARG A 26 -31.20 -17.38 -6.80
N ALA A 27 -32.30 -16.63 -6.75
CA ALA A 27 -32.89 -16.08 -7.97
C ALA A 27 -31.92 -15.14 -8.68
N LEU A 28 -32.04 -15.04 -10.00
CA LEU A 28 -31.28 -14.06 -10.76
C LEU A 28 -31.66 -12.64 -10.30
N GLY A 29 -30.65 -11.76 -10.16
CA GLY A 29 -30.88 -10.34 -9.92
C GLY A 29 -31.61 -9.67 -11.10
N ALA A 30 -32.12 -8.47 -10.92
CA ALA A 30 -32.97 -7.79 -11.90
C ALA A 30 -32.26 -7.62 -13.26
N ILE A 31 -30.99 -7.20 -13.26
CA ILE A 31 -30.19 -7.04 -14.49
C ILE A 31 -29.99 -8.39 -15.17
N THR A 32 -29.55 -9.39 -14.39
CA THR A 32 -29.23 -10.73 -14.92
C THR A 32 -30.49 -11.45 -15.41
N SER A 33 -31.62 -11.31 -14.70
CA SER A 33 -32.92 -11.85 -15.11
C SER A 33 -33.42 -11.25 -16.44
N LYS A 34 -33.26 -9.92 -16.62
CA LYS A 34 -33.59 -9.25 -17.88
C LYS A 34 -32.76 -9.76 -19.05
N ILE A 35 -31.45 -9.93 -18.83
CA ILE A 35 -30.52 -10.49 -19.82
C ILE A 35 -30.88 -11.93 -20.16
N ASP A 36 -31.25 -12.74 -19.15
CA ASP A 36 -31.68 -14.10 -19.35
C ASP A 36 -32.96 -14.19 -20.21
N GLY A 37 -33.97 -13.37 -19.92
CA GLY A 37 -35.17 -13.29 -20.75
C GLY A 37 -34.90 -12.91 -22.19
N LEU A 38 -34.06 -11.90 -22.44
CA LEU A 38 -33.67 -11.44 -23.77
C LEU A 38 -32.85 -12.50 -24.54
N SER A 39 -32.07 -13.30 -23.85
CA SER A 39 -31.24 -14.36 -24.42
C SER A 39 -31.99 -15.70 -24.61
N GLY A 40 -33.30 -15.74 -24.35
CA GLY A 40 -34.11 -16.96 -24.47
C GLY A 40 -33.84 -17.97 -23.35
N GLY A 41 -33.47 -17.51 -22.15
CA GLY A 41 -33.23 -18.37 -20.99
C GLY A 41 -31.84 -19.02 -20.96
N LEU A 42 -30.87 -18.46 -21.63
CA LEU A 42 -29.51 -19.01 -21.76
C LEU A 42 -28.79 -19.16 -20.41
N ILE A 43 -28.95 -18.16 -19.52
CA ILE A 43 -28.34 -18.18 -18.18
C ILE A 43 -29.03 -19.25 -17.32
N SER A 44 -30.36 -19.26 -17.30
CA SER A 44 -31.15 -20.27 -16.57
C SER A 44 -30.84 -21.69 -17.06
N ALA A 45 -30.67 -21.88 -18.36
CA ALA A 45 -30.28 -23.17 -18.95
C ALA A 45 -28.88 -23.60 -18.49
N ALA A 46 -27.91 -22.68 -18.44
CA ALA A 46 -26.54 -22.97 -17.96
C ALA A 46 -26.56 -23.35 -16.45
N LEU A 47 -27.31 -22.64 -15.63
CA LEU A 47 -27.53 -22.97 -14.23
C LEU A 47 -28.17 -24.35 -14.03
N LYS A 48 -29.21 -24.65 -14.81
CA LYS A 48 -29.92 -25.96 -14.76
C LYS A 48 -29.02 -27.13 -15.16
N ARG A 49 -28.12 -26.93 -16.13
CA ARG A 49 -27.14 -27.96 -16.53
C ARG A 49 -25.99 -28.12 -15.54
N GLY A 50 -25.81 -27.16 -14.61
CA GLY A 50 -24.69 -27.14 -13.69
C GLY A 50 -23.37 -26.63 -14.29
N ASP A 51 -23.41 -26.00 -15.48
CA ASP A 51 -22.22 -25.39 -16.12
C ASP A 51 -21.62 -24.29 -15.23
N ILE A 52 -22.47 -23.63 -14.48
CA ILE A 52 -22.13 -22.69 -13.41
C ILE A 52 -23.18 -22.80 -12.30
N VAL A 53 -22.76 -22.66 -11.04
CA VAL A 53 -23.64 -22.73 -9.87
C VAL A 53 -23.62 -21.45 -9.02
N GLY A 54 -22.84 -20.45 -9.42
CA GLY A 54 -22.78 -19.16 -8.76
C GLY A 54 -21.81 -19.06 -7.56
N ARG A 55 -20.97 -20.07 -7.32
CA ARG A 55 -19.98 -20.03 -6.24
C ARG A 55 -19.04 -18.83 -6.42
N ALA A 56 -18.68 -18.20 -5.29
CA ALA A 56 -17.84 -17.00 -5.31
C ALA A 56 -16.56 -17.16 -6.14
N GLY A 57 -16.44 -16.38 -7.21
CA GLY A 57 -15.32 -16.40 -8.14
C GLY A 57 -15.38 -17.49 -9.23
N GLN A 58 -16.46 -18.28 -9.30
CA GLN A 58 -16.70 -19.17 -10.46
C GLN A 58 -17.03 -18.32 -11.68
N THR A 59 -16.56 -18.71 -12.87
CA THR A 59 -16.78 -17.95 -14.10
C THR A 59 -17.28 -18.88 -15.22
N LEU A 60 -18.17 -18.35 -16.07
CA LEU A 60 -18.58 -18.99 -17.32
C LEU A 60 -18.68 -17.94 -18.43
N LEU A 61 -17.93 -18.13 -19.49
CA LEU A 61 -17.97 -17.29 -20.68
C LEU A 61 -18.93 -17.88 -21.72
N LEU A 62 -19.93 -17.10 -22.11
CA LEU A 62 -20.91 -17.46 -23.12
C LEU A 62 -20.65 -16.60 -24.38
N PRO A 63 -20.20 -17.19 -25.50
CA PRO A 63 -20.01 -16.45 -26.74
C PRO A 63 -21.33 -16.30 -27.50
N GLY A 64 -21.49 -15.18 -28.20
CA GLY A 64 -22.57 -14.99 -29.17
C GLY A 64 -23.97 -15.03 -28.57
N VAL A 65 -24.28 -14.16 -27.58
CA VAL A 65 -25.61 -14.12 -26.94
C VAL A 65 -26.60 -13.38 -27.81
N PRO A 66 -27.64 -14.10 -28.35
CA PRO A 66 -28.67 -13.45 -29.18
C PRO A 66 -29.36 -12.28 -28.46
N ALA A 67 -29.81 -11.30 -29.22
CA ALA A 67 -30.50 -10.07 -28.75
C ALA A 67 -29.67 -9.12 -27.86
N LEU A 68 -28.44 -9.44 -27.49
CA LEU A 68 -27.52 -8.50 -26.85
C LEU A 68 -26.60 -7.85 -27.89
N LYS A 69 -26.21 -6.59 -27.63
CA LYS A 69 -25.19 -5.89 -28.43
C LYS A 69 -23.76 -6.23 -27.95
N ALA A 70 -23.63 -7.00 -26.86
CA ALA A 70 -22.38 -7.55 -26.39
C ALA A 70 -21.99 -8.79 -27.19
N GLU A 71 -20.72 -8.90 -27.62
CA GLU A 71 -20.24 -10.07 -28.32
C GLU A 71 -20.16 -11.32 -27.46
N ARG A 72 -19.93 -11.13 -26.15
CA ARG A 72 -19.79 -12.18 -25.15
C ARG A 72 -20.48 -11.79 -23.86
N LEU A 73 -20.95 -12.78 -23.11
CA LEU A 73 -21.48 -12.62 -21.76
C LEU A 73 -20.60 -13.41 -20.79
N LEU A 74 -20.00 -12.75 -19.83
CA LEU A 74 -19.24 -13.37 -18.74
C LEU A 74 -20.10 -13.41 -17.48
N LEU A 75 -20.47 -14.61 -17.07
CA LEU A 75 -21.14 -14.86 -15.78
C LEU A 75 -20.09 -15.02 -14.69
N VAL A 76 -20.26 -14.35 -13.57
CA VAL A 76 -19.34 -14.44 -12.42
C VAL A 76 -20.15 -14.74 -11.15
N GLY A 77 -19.78 -15.83 -10.46
CA GLY A 77 -20.41 -16.23 -9.23
C GLY A 77 -20.08 -15.30 -8.07
N CYS A 78 -21.09 -14.80 -7.37
CA CYS A 78 -20.93 -13.95 -6.18
C CYS A 78 -21.16 -14.69 -4.85
N GLY A 79 -21.51 -15.99 -4.87
CA GLY A 79 -21.71 -16.81 -3.68
C GLY A 79 -23.15 -16.76 -3.15
N LYS A 80 -23.34 -17.20 -1.89
CA LYS A 80 -24.67 -17.38 -1.27
C LYS A 80 -25.22 -16.13 -0.60
N ASP A 81 -24.34 -15.23 -0.12
CA ASP A 81 -24.74 -14.09 0.70
C ASP A 81 -25.46 -13.03 -0.13
N ASP A 82 -26.59 -12.52 0.39
CA ASP A 82 -27.32 -11.43 -0.26
C ASP A 82 -26.56 -10.10 -0.17
N GLU A 83 -25.80 -9.92 0.90
CA GLU A 83 -24.90 -8.80 1.10
C GLU A 83 -23.46 -9.31 1.22
N LEU A 84 -22.61 -8.97 0.26
CA LEU A 84 -21.24 -9.48 0.18
C LEU A 84 -20.33 -8.79 1.21
N ALA A 85 -19.37 -9.54 1.75
CA ALA A 85 -18.22 -8.91 2.44
C ALA A 85 -17.17 -8.41 1.42
N ASP A 86 -16.22 -7.57 1.87
CA ASP A 86 -15.16 -7.00 1.01
C ASP A 86 -14.38 -8.08 0.26
N ARG A 87 -13.99 -9.16 0.92
CA ARG A 87 -13.20 -10.24 0.31
C ARG A 87 -13.92 -10.98 -0.82
N PRO A 88 -15.18 -11.45 -0.68
CA PRO A 88 -15.98 -11.97 -1.81
C PRO A 88 -16.15 -10.95 -2.93
N TRP A 89 -16.35 -9.66 -2.62
CA TRP A 89 -16.48 -8.60 -3.60
C TRP A 89 -15.20 -8.44 -4.44
N ARG A 90 -14.02 -8.35 -3.81
CA ARG A 90 -12.73 -8.32 -4.52
C ARG A 90 -12.50 -9.60 -5.33
N LYS A 91 -12.88 -10.77 -4.78
CA LYS A 91 -12.76 -12.05 -5.48
C LYS A 91 -13.58 -12.09 -6.77
N LEU A 92 -14.79 -11.52 -6.75
CA LEU A 92 -15.66 -11.39 -7.92
C LEU A 92 -14.99 -10.53 -8.99
N GLY A 93 -14.46 -9.36 -8.65
CA GLY A 93 -13.70 -8.50 -9.56
C GLY A 93 -12.44 -9.18 -10.11
N SER A 94 -11.65 -9.81 -9.27
CA SER A 94 -10.42 -10.53 -9.66
C SER A 94 -10.71 -11.71 -10.59
N ALA A 95 -11.78 -12.46 -10.34
CA ALA A 95 -12.17 -13.59 -11.18
C ALA A 95 -12.63 -13.13 -12.57
N ALA A 96 -13.45 -12.07 -12.63
CA ALA A 96 -13.85 -11.46 -13.90
C ALA A 96 -12.62 -10.99 -14.69
N TYR A 97 -11.75 -10.21 -14.03
CA TYR A 97 -10.54 -9.69 -14.67
C TYR A 97 -9.61 -10.83 -15.14
N GLY A 98 -9.49 -11.90 -14.34
CA GLY A 98 -8.70 -13.09 -14.70
C GLY A 98 -9.07 -13.72 -16.04
N VAL A 99 -10.37 -13.72 -16.37
CA VAL A 99 -10.88 -14.16 -17.69
C VAL A 99 -10.65 -13.08 -18.74
N LEU A 100 -11.07 -11.84 -18.48
CA LEU A 100 -11.02 -10.73 -19.44
C LEU A 100 -9.61 -10.48 -19.98
N LYS A 101 -8.58 -10.54 -19.14
CA LYS A 101 -7.19 -10.32 -19.57
C LYS A 101 -6.65 -11.34 -20.55
N THR A 102 -7.34 -12.47 -20.74
CA THR A 102 -6.95 -13.54 -21.69
C THR A 102 -7.73 -13.48 -22.99
N LEU A 103 -8.75 -12.62 -23.09
CA LEU A 103 -9.62 -12.49 -24.24
C LEU A 103 -9.07 -11.47 -25.24
N GLY A 104 -9.43 -11.64 -26.52
CA GLY A 104 -9.06 -10.72 -27.60
C GLY A 104 -9.92 -9.44 -27.69
N GLY A 105 -10.83 -9.19 -26.74
CA GLY A 105 -11.69 -8.01 -26.74
C GLY A 105 -10.99 -6.77 -26.16
N SER A 106 -11.25 -5.60 -26.75
CA SER A 106 -10.64 -4.33 -26.31
C SER A 106 -11.36 -3.66 -25.15
N ASP A 107 -12.61 -4.06 -24.86
CA ASP A 107 -13.39 -3.47 -23.78
C ASP A 107 -14.28 -4.50 -23.08
N ALA A 108 -14.69 -4.13 -21.86
CA ALA A 108 -15.65 -4.87 -21.05
C ALA A 108 -16.57 -3.93 -20.28
N VAL A 109 -17.78 -4.40 -19.97
CA VAL A 109 -18.77 -3.64 -19.19
C VAL A 109 -19.20 -4.47 -17.99
N PHE A 110 -19.08 -3.91 -16.79
CA PHE A 110 -19.48 -4.53 -15.54
C PHE A 110 -20.86 -4.01 -15.11
N ALA A 111 -21.83 -4.91 -14.99
CA ALA A 111 -23.19 -4.62 -14.56
C ALA A 111 -23.44 -5.19 -13.15
N PHE A 112 -22.76 -4.63 -12.15
CA PHE A 112 -22.78 -5.09 -10.75
C PHE A 112 -23.51 -4.15 -9.80
N ASP A 113 -24.18 -3.12 -10.31
CA ASP A 113 -24.81 -2.06 -9.51
C ASP A 113 -25.94 -2.59 -8.58
N GLU A 114 -26.57 -3.69 -8.94
CA GLU A 114 -27.60 -4.35 -8.11
C GLU A 114 -27.04 -5.12 -6.90
N LEU A 115 -25.73 -5.36 -6.85
CA LEU A 115 -25.13 -6.08 -5.74
C LEU A 115 -24.88 -5.15 -4.55
N THR A 116 -25.12 -5.66 -3.35
CA THR A 116 -24.83 -4.96 -2.09
C THR A 116 -23.57 -5.51 -1.43
N VAL A 117 -22.82 -4.61 -0.79
CA VAL A 117 -21.63 -4.96 -0.02
C VAL A 117 -21.77 -4.37 1.38
N LYS A 118 -21.55 -5.21 2.39
CA LYS A 118 -21.79 -4.87 3.79
C LYS A 118 -21.00 -3.62 4.22
N GLY A 119 -21.73 -2.62 4.69
CA GLY A 119 -21.14 -1.36 5.15
C GLY A 119 -20.53 -0.50 4.03
N ARG A 120 -20.88 -0.75 2.75
CA ARG A 120 -20.38 0.01 1.60
C ARG A 120 -21.52 0.64 0.82
N ASP A 121 -21.43 1.94 0.62
CA ASP A 121 -22.26 2.67 -0.33
C ASP A 121 -21.79 2.46 -1.79
N ALA A 122 -22.37 3.20 -2.72
CA ALA A 122 -22.00 3.12 -4.14
C ALA A 122 -20.54 3.51 -4.38
N TYR A 123 -20.04 4.54 -3.68
CA TYR A 123 -18.64 4.95 -3.73
C TYR A 123 -17.71 3.83 -3.25
N GLY A 124 -17.96 3.29 -2.04
CA GLY A 124 -17.11 2.25 -1.44
C GLY A 124 -17.03 0.98 -2.28
N ARG A 125 -18.17 0.52 -2.83
CA ARG A 125 -18.23 -0.65 -3.73
C ARG A 125 -17.44 -0.41 -5.02
N ALA A 126 -17.68 0.71 -5.67
CA ALA A 126 -17.03 1.06 -6.93
C ALA A 126 -15.52 1.23 -6.75
N ARG A 127 -15.09 1.86 -5.65
CA ARG A 127 -13.67 2.04 -5.34
C ARG A 127 -12.95 0.70 -5.16
N LEU A 128 -13.48 -0.20 -4.31
CA LEU A 128 -12.85 -1.51 -4.09
C LEU A 128 -12.80 -2.35 -5.37
N LEU A 129 -13.83 -2.29 -6.21
CA LEU A 129 -13.83 -2.97 -7.50
C LEU A 129 -12.78 -2.39 -8.44
N ALA A 130 -12.75 -1.07 -8.59
CA ALA A 130 -11.80 -0.37 -9.45
C ALA A 130 -10.34 -0.61 -9.03
N GLU A 131 -10.02 -0.51 -7.72
CA GLU A 131 -8.71 -0.86 -7.20
C GLU A 131 -8.33 -2.30 -7.54
N THR A 132 -9.26 -3.24 -7.37
CA THR A 132 -9.04 -4.67 -7.65
C THR A 132 -8.73 -4.92 -9.13
N LEU A 133 -9.46 -4.26 -10.03
CA LEU A 133 -9.27 -4.38 -11.48
C LEU A 133 -7.92 -3.78 -11.92
N LEU A 134 -7.59 -2.60 -11.39
CA LEU A 134 -6.35 -1.88 -11.71
C LEU A 134 -5.12 -2.59 -11.12
N ASP A 135 -5.23 -3.13 -9.90
CA ASP A 135 -4.17 -3.92 -9.30
C ASP A 135 -3.86 -5.20 -10.10
N GLY A 136 -4.88 -5.80 -10.69
CA GLY A 136 -4.75 -6.95 -11.60
C GLY A 136 -3.99 -6.65 -12.90
N GLU A 137 -3.86 -5.36 -13.27
CA GLU A 137 -3.07 -4.90 -14.42
C GLU A 137 -1.57 -4.96 -14.18
N TYR A 138 -1.14 -4.87 -12.92
CA TYR A 138 0.27 -4.77 -12.60
C TYR A 138 1.08 -5.98 -13.08
N VAL A 139 2.20 -5.71 -13.74
CA VAL A 139 3.18 -6.70 -14.20
C VAL A 139 4.58 -6.15 -13.98
N PHE A 140 5.43 -6.92 -13.33
CA PHE A 140 6.85 -6.59 -13.20
C PHE A 140 7.69 -7.54 -14.05
N ASP A 141 8.00 -7.13 -15.27
CA ASP A 141 8.79 -7.91 -16.22
C ASP A 141 10.06 -7.19 -16.69
N ARG A 142 10.44 -6.10 -16.00
CA ARG A 142 11.52 -5.18 -16.38
C ARG A 142 12.82 -5.92 -16.78
N PHE A 143 13.15 -7.01 -16.09
CA PHE A 143 14.41 -7.76 -16.29
C PHE A 143 14.22 -9.06 -17.07
N LYS A 144 13.00 -9.36 -17.55
CA LYS A 144 12.77 -10.54 -18.38
C LYS A 144 13.14 -10.24 -19.82
N SER A 145 13.84 -11.18 -20.47
CA SER A 145 14.16 -11.10 -21.90
C SER A 145 12.89 -11.16 -22.77
N LYS A 146 11.93 -12.01 -22.38
CA LYS A 146 10.59 -12.04 -22.98
C LYS A 146 9.63 -11.26 -22.11
N LYS A 147 9.12 -10.15 -22.63
CA LYS A 147 8.09 -9.34 -21.97
C LYS A 147 6.73 -10.02 -22.03
N ALA A 148 5.84 -9.64 -21.11
CA ALA A 148 4.45 -10.04 -21.20
C ALA A 148 3.83 -9.50 -22.50
N ASP A 149 2.98 -10.31 -23.14
CA ASP A 149 2.26 -9.88 -24.34
C ASP A 149 1.33 -8.71 -24.00
N PRO A 150 1.21 -7.70 -24.88
CA PRO A 150 0.25 -6.62 -24.68
C PRO A 150 -1.17 -7.17 -24.56
N ARG A 151 -1.90 -6.70 -23.54
CA ARG A 151 -3.30 -7.10 -23.35
C ARG A 151 -4.19 -6.41 -24.37
N ALA A 152 -5.16 -7.13 -24.91
CA ALA A 152 -6.17 -6.58 -25.79
C ALA A 152 -7.11 -5.62 -25.04
N LEU A 153 -7.45 -5.94 -23.79
CA LEU A 153 -8.34 -5.15 -22.94
C LEU A 153 -7.73 -3.79 -22.61
N GLN A 154 -8.36 -2.71 -23.08
CA GLN A 154 -7.92 -1.33 -22.90
C GLN A 154 -8.87 -0.53 -22.02
N LYS A 155 -10.16 -0.92 -21.96
CA LYS A 155 -11.19 -0.16 -21.28
C LYS A 155 -12.17 -1.06 -20.53
N ILE A 156 -12.51 -0.67 -19.30
CA ILE A 156 -13.62 -1.24 -18.53
C ILE A 156 -14.61 -0.13 -18.21
N THR A 157 -15.91 -0.39 -18.45
CA THR A 157 -17.00 0.49 -18.04
C THR A 157 -17.71 -0.11 -16.84
N LEU A 158 -17.87 0.67 -15.78
CA LEU A 158 -18.71 0.34 -14.63
C LEU A 158 -20.11 0.95 -14.88
N LEU A 159 -21.15 0.13 -14.87
CA LEU A 159 -22.52 0.61 -14.92
C LEU A 159 -23.01 0.98 -13.54
N THR A 160 -23.75 2.08 -13.46
CA THR A 160 -24.37 2.56 -12.22
C THR A 160 -25.67 3.29 -12.51
N GLN A 161 -26.47 3.53 -11.49
CA GLN A 161 -27.67 4.35 -11.57
C GLN A 161 -27.29 5.83 -11.73
N LYS A 162 -28.18 6.61 -12.33
CA LYS A 162 -27.97 8.04 -12.52
C LYS A 162 -27.79 8.79 -11.19
N SER A 163 -28.48 8.37 -10.17
CA SER A 163 -28.43 8.97 -8.82
C SER A 163 -27.07 8.79 -8.12
N THR A 164 -26.31 7.74 -8.45
CA THR A 164 -25.02 7.41 -7.82
C THR A 164 -23.83 7.64 -8.76
N GLN A 165 -24.08 8.13 -9.97
CA GLN A 165 -23.03 8.26 -10.99
C GLN A 165 -21.85 9.12 -10.54
N ALA A 166 -22.12 10.28 -9.91
CA ALA A 166 -21.06 11.17 -9.42
C ALA A 166 -20.18 10.52 -8.33
N ASP A 167 -20.79 9.75 -7.42
CA ASP A 167 -20.05 9.02 -6.40
C ASP A 167 -19.16 7.92 -6.99
N VAL A 168 -19.68 7.20 -7.98
CA VAL A 168 -18.92 6.15 -8.69
C VAL A 168 -17.80 6.74 -9.53
N GLU A 169 -18.01 7.90 -10.19
CA GLU A 169 -16.96 8.64 -10.91
C GLU A 169 -15.84 9.10 -9.95
N ARG A 170 -16.18 9.65 -8.80
CA ARG A 170 -15.23 10.00 -7.74
C ARG A 170 -14.46 8.78 -7.24
N ALA A 171 -15.15 7.66 -7.00
CA ALA A 171 -14.56 6.40 -6.59
C ALA A 171 -13.52 5.89 -7.60
N VAL A 172 -13.83 5.94 -8.90
CA VAL A 172 -12.92 5.54 -9.98
C VAL A 172 -11.70 6.45 -10.05
N ALA A 173 -11.87 7.76 -9.88
CA ALA A 173 -10.75 8.71 -9.84
C ALA A 173 -9.81 8.41 -8.66
N HIS A 174 -10.35 8.22 -7.45
CA HIS A 174 -9.56 7.88 -6.27
C HIS A 174 -8.87 6.52 -6.43
N ALA A 175 -9.56 5.49 -6.91
CA ALA A 175 -9.00 4.16 -7.16
C ALA A 175 -7.86 4.21 -8.20
N THR A 176 -7.98 5.04 -9.23
CA THR A 176 -6.96 5.19 -10.28
C THR A 176 -5.67 5.77 -9.69
N ALA A 177 -5.78 6.83 -8.90
CA ALA A 177 -4.62 7.44 -8.25
C ALA A 177 -3.97 6.50 -7.22
N ILE A 178 -4.77 5.80 -6.41
CA ILE A 178 -4.29 4.81 -5.45
C ILE A 178 -3.55 3.66 -6.16
N ALA A 179 -4.14 3.10 -7.21
CA ALA A 179 -3.53 2.02 -7.99
C ALA A 179 -2.22 2.47 -8.69
N SER A 180 -2.16 3.71 -9.15
CA SER A 180 -0.93 4.32 -9.67
C SER A 180 0.15 4.41 -8.59
N GLY A 181 -0.21 4.84 -7.38
CA GLY A 181 0.67 4.87 -6.22
C GLY A 181 1.13 3.47 -5.79
N MET A 182 0.22 2.49 -5.73
CA MET A 182 0.55 1.09 -5.42
C MET A 182 1.51 0.51 -6.46
N SER A 183 1.27 0.76 -7.74
CA SER A 183 2.14 0.28 -8.83
C SER A 183 3.54 0.86 -8.71
N PHE A 184 3.66 2.15 -8.39
CA PHE A 184 4.96 2.80 -8.17
C PHE A 184 5.69 2.21 -6.95
N THR A 185 4.96 1.96 -5.85
CA THR A 185 5.50 1.28 -4.66
C THR A 185 5.99 -0.13 -5.00
N LYS A 186 5.22 -0.90 -5.76
CA LYS A 186 5.59 -2.25 -6.23
C LYS A 186 6.80 -2.22 -7.14
N ASP A 187 6.87 -1.24 -8.05
CA ASP A 187 8.03 -1.09 -8.94
C ASP A 187 9.32 -0.88 -8.15
N LEU A 188 9.31 0.02 -7.15
CA LEU A 188 10.47 0.27 -6.30
C LEU A 188 10.84 -0.97 -5.46
N GLY A 189 9.87 -1.60 -4.79
CA GLY A 189 10.10 -2.75 -3.94
C GLY A 189 10.57 -4.00 -4.71
N ASN A 190 10.10 -4.18 -5.95
CA ASN A 190 10.48 -5.33 -6.78
C ASN A 190 11.85 -5.16 -7.47
N LEU A 191 12.40 -3.96 -7.50
CA LEU A 191 13.75 -3.76 -8.03
C LEU A 191 14.78 -4.58 -7.24
N PRO A 192 15.83 -5.10 -7.91
CA PRO A 192 16.94 -5.72 -7.21
C PRO A 192 17.82 -4.66 -6.52
N PRO A 193 18.48 -5.00 -5.38
CA PRO A 193 19.20 -4.04 -4.56
C PRO A 193 20.44 -3.44 -5.24
N ASN A 194 21.01 -4.12 -6.24
CA ASN A 194 22.09 -3.56 -7.06
C ASN A 194 21.65 -2.37 -7.94
N LEU A 195 20.35 -2.12 -8.05
CA LEU A 195 19.78 -0.95 -8.73
C LEU A 195 19.05 -0.03 -7.74
N CYS A 196 18.22 -0.58 -6.86
CA CYS A 196 17.48 0.20 -5.87
C CYS A 196 18.34 0.42 -4.62
N HIS A 197 19.28 1.36 -4.71
CA HIS A 197 20.12 1.82 -3.62
C HIS A 197 19.73 3.25 -3.20
N PRO A 198 20.24 3.83 -2.09
CA PRO A 198 19.79 5.15 -1.60
C PRO A 198 19.88 6.27 -2.64
N SER A 199 20.93 6.31 -3.44
CA SER A 199 21.06 7.33 -4.49
C SER A 199 20.06 7.15 -5.64
N PHE A 200 19.63 5.92 -5.96
CA PHE A 200 18.57 5.66 -6.94
C PHE A 200 17.23 6.23 -6.45
N LEU A 201 16.88 6.03 -5.17
CA LEU A 201 15.68 6.60 -4.58
C LEU A 201 15.70 8.13 -4.59
N ALA A 202 16.87 8.74 -4.35
CA ALA A 202 17.04 10.18 -4.45
C ALA A 202 16.81 10.71 -5.88
N GLU A 203 17.27 10.00 -6.92
CA GLU A 203 16.98 10.37 -8.31
C GLU A 203 15.51 10.16 -8.68
N ALA A 204 14.86 9.12 -8.15
CA ALA A 204 13.40 8.93 -8.30
C ALA A 204 12.61 10.12 -7.71
N ALA A 205 13.01 10.61 -6.53
CA ALA A 205 12.42 11.79 -5.91
C ALA A 205 12.59 13.06 -6.76
N LYS A 206 13.80 13.29 -7.29
CA LYS A 206 14.07 14.43 -8.20
C LYS A 206 13.21 14.33 -9.48
N SER A 207 13.07 13.13 -10.01
CA SER A 207 12.25 12.91 -11.22
C SER A 207 10.78 13.22 -10.96
N LEU A 208 10.24 12.79 -9.82
CA LEU A 208 8.86 13.08 -9.41
C LEU A 208 8.64 14.60 -9.26
N SER A 209 9.58 15.32 -8.64
CA SER A 209 9.45 16.76 -8.40
C SER A 209 9.49 17.59 -9.68
N LYS A 210 10.20 17.16 -10.72
CA LYS A 210 10.26 17.87 -12.00
C LYS A 210 8.90 17.98 -12.70
N SER A 211 8.01 17.02 -12.47
CA SER A 211 6.68 16.96 -13.08
C SER A 211 5.63 17.79 -12.33
N HIS A 212 5.93 18.29 -11.10
CA HIS A 212 4.95 18.91 -10.22
C HIS A 212 5.51 20.21 -9.61
N LYS A 213 4.99 21.35 -10.04
CA LYS A 213 5.46 22.70 -9.62
C LYS A 213 5.31 22.98 -8.12
N ASN A 214 4.34 22.34 -7.48
CA ASN A 214 4.03 22.46 -6.05
C ASN A 214 4.74 21.43 -5.18
N LEU A 215 5.68 20.67 -5.75
CA LEU A 215 6.50 19.68 -5.06
C LEU A 215 7.97 20.11 -5.06
N LYS A 216 8.52 20.37 -3.89
CA LYS A 216 9.95 20.66 -3.70
C LYS A 216 10.67 19.42 -3.21
N VAL A 217 11.92 19.22 -3.65
CA VAL A 217 12.78 18.13 -3.21
C VAL A 217 14.08 18.67 -2.63
N GLU A 218 14.47 18.13 -1.48
CA GLU A 218 15.80 18.31 -0.89
C GLU A 218 16.40 16.92 -0.64
N ILE A 219 17.70 16.77 -0.93
CA ILE A 219 18.41 15.51 -0.71
C ILE A 219 19.58 15.82 0.22
N HIS A 220 19.56 15.27 1.41
CA HIS A 220 20.67 15.38 2.34
C HIS A 220 21.61 14.19 2.17
N ASP A 221 22.87 14.49 1.88
CA ASP A 221 23.94 13.52 1.77
C ASP A 221 24.57 13.24 3.15
N GLU A 222 25.56 12.34 3.17
CA GLU A 222 26.27 11.94 4.39
C GLU A 222 26.89 13.15 5.14
N LYS A 223 27.45 14.11 4.42
CA LYS A 223 28.00 15.33 5.02
C LYS A 223 26.92 16.12 5.75
N LYS A 224 25.76 16.28 5.11
CA LYS A 224 24.64 16.99 5.70
C LYS A 224 24.02 16.26 6.89
N LEU A 225 23.92 14.91 6.83
CA LEU A 225 23.48 14.10 7.96
C LEU A 225 24.41 14.28 9.18
N LYS A 226 25.73 14.34 8.94
CA LYS A 226 26.72 14.60 10.00
C LYS A 226 26.57 16.00 10.60
N GLU A 227 26.37 17.03 9.76
CA GLU A 227 26.09 18.40 10.22
C GLU A 227 24.82 18.50 11.06
N LEU A 228 23.83 17.66 10.78
CA LEU A 228 22.57 17.58 11.51
C LEU A 228 22.66 16.77 12.82
N GLY A 229 23.78 16.12 13.10
CA GLY A 229 23.94 15.28 14.28
C GLY A 229 23.19 13.94 14.20
N MET A 230 22.92 13.42 13.00
CA MET A 230 22.20 12.16 12.79
C MET A 230 23.11 10.95 12.99
N GLY A 231 23.63 10.76 14.19
CA GLY A 231 24.63 9.72 14.49
C GLY A 231 24.08 8.31 14.40
N ALA A 232 22.83 8.09 14.80
CA ALA A 232 22.18 6.77 14.70
C ALA A 232 21.94 6.37 13.23
N PHE A 233 21.52 7.30 12.38
CA PHE A 233 21.36 7.08 10.95
C PHE A 233 22.72 6.73 10.29
N LEU A 234 23.75 7.50 10.58
CA LEU A 234 25.09 7.30 10.03
C LEU A 234 25.71 5.97 10.46
N ALA A 235 25.45 5.54 11.71
CA ALA A 235 25.93 4.27 12.23
C ALA A 235 25.42 3.07 11.43
N VAL A 236 24.15 3.11 10.95
CA VAL A 236 23.61 2.06 10.09
C VAL A 236 24.33 2.03 8.74
N ALA A 237 24.56 3.19 8.13
CA ALA A 237 25.09 3.29 6.78
C ALA A 237 26.60 3.05 6.67
N GLN A 238 27.37 3.21 7.77
CA GLN A 238 28.84 3.24 7.70
C GLN A 238 29.48 1.92 7.23
N GLY A 239 28.75 0.80 7.31
CA GLY A 239 29.21 -0.50 6.82
C GLY A 239 29.11 -0.67 5.31
N SER A 240 28.31 0.16 4.63
CA SER A 240 28.09 0.06 3.18
C SER A 240 28.99 0.99 2.38
N ALA A 241 29.24 0.62 1.12
CA ALA A 241 29.82 1.51 0.11
C ALA A 241 28.77 2.45 -0.51
N GLN A 242 27.46 2.18 -0.32
CA GLN A 242 26.38 3.02 -0.80
C GLN A 242 26.15 4.19 0.16
N PRO A 243 26.29 5.45 -0.29
CA PRO A 243 26.14 6.59 0.60
C PRO A 243 24.69 6.78 1.03
N PRO A 244 24.43 7.07 2.32
CA PRO A 244 23.09 7.31 2.84
C PRO A 244 22.46 8.56 2.24
N ARG A 245 21.12 8.61 2.25
CA ARG A 245 20.34 9.77 1.80
C ARG A 245 19.12 9.97 2.71
N LEU A 246 18.95 11.17 3.25
CA LEU A 246 17.64 11.60 3.73
C LEU A 246 16.98 12.39 2.60
N ILE A 247 15.88 11.86 2.10
CA ILE A 247 15.11 12.47 1.02
C ILE A 247 13.95 13.23 1.64
N VAL A 248 13.80 14.50 1.30
CA VAL A 248 12.73 15.38 1.79
C VAL A 248 11.92 15.85 0.58
N LEU A 249 10.65 15.52 0.54
CA LEU A 249 9.71 16.00 -0.47
C LEU A 249 8.63 16.81 0.22
N ASN A 250 8.44 18.07 -0.20
CA ASN A 250 7.47 19.00 0.39
C ASN A 250 6.43 19.39 -0.67
N TYR A 251 5.22 18.89 -0.51
CA TYR A 251 4.06 19.18 -1.35
C TYR A 251 3.20 20.27 -0.70
N GLN A 252 2.94 21.31 -1.46
CA GLN A 252 2.12 22.46 -1.07
C GLN A 252 0.80 22.43 -1.85
N GLY A 253 -0.18 21.68 -1.36
CA GLY A 253 -1.53 21.62 -1.94
C GLY A 253 -2.56 22.47 -1.20
N GLY A 254 -2.36 22.68 0.12
CA GLY A 254 -3.20 23.51 0.98
C GLY A 254 -2.69 24.95 1.12
N LYS A 255 -3.25 25.69 2.08
CA LYS A 255 -2.79 27.05 2.41
C LYS A 255 -1.42 26.98 3.08
N LYS A 256 -0.57 27.98 2.82
CA LYS A 256 0.77 28.07 3.43
C LYS A 256 0.77 28.12 4.96
N SER A 257 -0.32 28.63 5.56
CA SER A 257 -0.49 28.72 7.01
C SER A 257 -0.93 27.41 7.67
N GLU A 258 -1.34 26.41 6.90
CA GLU A 258 -1.77 25.12 7.42
C GLU A 258 -0.58 24.21 7.71
N GLN A 259 -0.58 23.59 8.89
CA GLN A 259 0.43 22.64 9.29
C GLN A 259 0.41 21.41 8.35
N PRO A 260 1.58 20.92 7.90
CA PRO A 260 1.63 19.76 7.06
C PRO A 260 1.36 18.46 7.85
N TYR A 261 0.83 17.46 7.16
CA TYR A 261 1.01 16.07 7.57
C TYR A 261 2.42 15.62 7.17
N VAL A 262 3.02 14.73 7.95
CA VAL A 262 4.36 14.20 7.65
C VAL A 262 4.30 12.68 7.55
N LEU A 263 4.80 12.13 6.46
CA LEU A 263 5.00 10.70 6.27
C LEU A 263 6.49 10.41 6.31
N VAL A 264 6.90 9.46 7.14
CA VAL A 264 8.30 9.04 7.29
C VAL A 264 8.42 7.58 6.85
N GLY A 265 9.29 7.27 5.88
CA GLY A 265 9.47 5.92 5.36
C GLY A 265 10.84 5.34 5.68
N LYS A 266 10.89 4.13 6.28
CA LYS A 266 12.10 3.32 6.33
C LYS A 266 12.53 2.96 4.91
N GLY A 267 13.78 3.29 4.57
CA GLY A 267 14.34 3.08 3.25
C GLY A 267 15.63 2.26 3.27
N ILE A 268 15.67 1.16 4.03
CA ILE A 268 16.82 0.27 4.03
C ILE A 268 16.80 -0.56 2.74
N THR A 269 17.65 -0.16 1.78
CA THR A 269 17.60 -0.71 0.42
C THR A 269 18.07 -2.15 0.31
N PHE A 270 18.91 -2.57 1.25
CA PHE A 270 19.19 -3.98 1.53
C PHE A 270 19.66 -4.12 2.98
N ASP A 271 19.15 -5.14 3.66
CA ASP A 271 19.47 -5.39 5.06
C ASP A 271 20.07 -6.79 5.25
N THR A 272 21.36 -6.83 5.54
CA THR A 272 22.05 -8.08 5.91
C THR A 272 21.99 -8.37 7.40
N GLY A 273 21.47 -7.43 8.21
CA GLY A 273 21.61 -7.41 9.66
C GLY A 273 22.91 -6.76 10.15
N GLY A 274 23.83 -6.38 9.26
CA GLY A 274 25.15 -5.87 9.63
C GLY A 274 26.02 -6.96 10.28
N ILE A 275 26.71 -6.64 11.38
CA ILE A 275 27.51 -7.62 12.12
C ILE A 275 26.64 -8.69 12.80
N SER A 276 25.43 -8.33 13.25
CA SER A 276 24.39 -9.28 13.70
C SER A 276 23.70 -9.93 12.49
N ILE A 277 24.49 -10.67 11.70
CA ILE A 277 24.09 -11.13 10.36
C ILE A 277 22.87 -12.04 10.37
N LYS A 278 21.94 -11.79 9.43
CA LYS A 278 20.75 -12.60 9.21
C LYS A 278 21.11 -14.01 8.68
N PRO A 279 20.24 -15.01 8.92
CA PRO A 279 20.36 -16.29 8.21
C PRO A 279 20.28 -16.11 6.68
N ALA A 280 21.03 -16.91 5.91
CA ALA A 280 21.02 -16.84 4.45
C ALA A 280 19.64 -17.09 3.83
N ALA A 281 18.83 -17.99 4.46
CA ALA A 281 17.46 -18.27 4.02
C ALA A 281 16.56 -17.05 4.18
N GLY A 282 15.99 -16.58 3.05
CA GLY A 282 15.11 -15.40 3.02
C GLY A 282 15.83 -14.07 2.98
N MET A 283 17.17 -14.02 3.03
CA MET A 283 17.90 -12.75 2.96
C MET A 283 17.68 -12.01 1.62
N ASP A 284 17.38 -12.73 0.54
CA ASP A 284 17.01 -12.14 -0.76
C ASP A 284 15.74 -11.28 -0.69
N GLU A 285 14.88 -11.51 0.30
CA GLU A 285 13.67 -10.72 0.52
C GLU A 285 13.97 -9.40 1.26
N MET A 286 15.16 -9.22 1.79
CA MET A 286 15.58 -7.97 2.45
C MET A 286 15.75 -6.80 1.47
N LYS A 287 15.59 -7.02 0.18
CA LYS A 287 15.35 -5.95 -0.81
C LYS A 287 14.03 -5.20 -0.59
N TYR A 288 13.06 -5.82 0.11
CA TYR A 288 11.77 -5.20 0.46
C TYR A 288 11.86 -4.32 1.72
N ASP A 289 13.00 -4.28 2.38
CA ASP A 289 13.17 -3.53 3.63
C ASP A 289 13.15 -2.00 3.44
N MET A 290 13.00 -1.55 2.23
CA MET A 290 12.74 -0.17 1.82
C MET A 290 11.26 0.11 1.45
N CYS A 291 10.36 -0.85 1.66
CA CYS A 291 8.94 -0.68 1.29
C CYS A 291 8.24 0.40 2.13
N GLY A 292 8.75 0.76 3.29
CA GLY A 292 8.32 1.95 4.03
C GLY A 292 8.49 3.22 3.19
N ALA A 293 9.71 3.48 2.69
CA ALA A 293 9.99 4.61 1.80
C ALA A 293 9.22 4.49 0.48
N ALA A 294 9.13 3.30 -0.12
CA ALA A 294 8.39 3.08 -1.36
C ALA A 294 6.90 3.41 -1.21
N SER A 295 6.27 3.07 -0.07
CA SER A 295 4.87 3.38 0.17
C SER A 295 4.63 4.88 0.42
N VAL A 296 5.59 5.58 1.03
CA VAL A 296 5.56 7.05 1.13
C VAL A 296 5.59 7.68 -0.27
N PHE A 297 6.47 7.21 -1.17
CA PHE A 297 6.48 7.64 -2.56
C PHE A 297 5.16 7.36 -3.28
N GLY A 298 4.61 6.14 -3.11
CA GLY A 298 3.33 5.77 -3.74
C GLY A 298 2.16 6.61 -3.23
N THR A 299 2.11 6.86 -1.93
CA THR A 299 1.08 7.73 -1.32
C THR A 299 1.20 9.16 -1.83
N LEU A 300 2.41 9.72 -1.88
CA LEU A 300 2.64 11.04 -2.45
C LEU A 300 2.21 11.10 -3.92
N ARG A 301 2.47 10.06 -4.71
CA ARG A 301 2.02 9.99 -6.09
C ARG A 301 0.49 10.06 -6.21
N ALA A 302 -0.23 9.30 -5.38
CA ALA A 302 -1.69 9.37 -5.34
C ALA A 302 -2.19 10.78 -4.94
N VAL A 303 -1.56 11.41 -3.95
CA VAL A 303 -1.85 12.79 -3.52
C VAL A 303 -1.65 13.80 -4.65
N LEU A 304 -0.57 13.65 -5.42
CA LEU A 304 -0.24 14.51 -6.55
C LEU A 304 -1.22 14.33 -7.72
N GLU A 305 -1.60 13.10 -8.04
CA GLU A 305 -2.57 12.80 -9.11
C GLU A 305 -3.99 13.31 -8.76
N LEU A 306 -4.34 13.31 -7.47
CA LEU A 306 -5.61 13.83 -6.96
C LEU A 306 -5.56 15.34 -6.65
N GLU A 307 -4.40 15.96 -6.72
CA GLU A 307 -4.19 17.38 -6.35
C GLU A 307 -4.81 17.72 -4.99
N LEU A 308 -4.63 16.83 -3.98
CA LEU A 308 -5.30 17.00 -2.69
C LEU A 308 -4.97 18.35 -2.05
N PRO A 309 -5.99 19.07 -1.52
CA PRO A 309 -5.81 20.40 -0.94
C PRO A 309 -5.24 20.35 0.49
N ILE A 310 -4.09 19.69 0.65
CA ILE A 310 -3.36 19.52 1.91
C ILE A 310 -1.87 19.83 1.73
N ASN A 311 -1.19 20.15 2.82
CA ASN A 311 0.27 20.23 2.85
C ASN A 311 0.82 18.89 3.33
N LEU A 312 1.78 18.32 2.61
CA LEU A 312 2.35 17.03 2.91
C LEU A 312 3.88 17.09 2.81
N VAL A 313 4.57 16.63 3.86
CA VAL A 313 6.01 16.43 3.85
C VAL A 313 6.29 14.92 3.89
N CYS A 314 7.12 14.45 2.97
CA CYS A 314 7.56 13.06 2.91
C CYS A 314 9.06 12.99 3.21
N LEU A 315 9.43 12.18 4.20
CA LEU A 315 10.80 11.96 4.64
C LEU A 315 11.15 10.48 4.40
N MET A 316 12.20 10.19 3.63
CA MET A 316 12.64 8.81 3.43
C MET A 316 14.07 8.65 3.93
N ALA A 317 14.23 7.80 4.94
CA ALA A 317 15.50 7.48 5.58
C ALA A 317 16.18 6.34 4.81
N CYS A 318 17.00 6.67 3.81
CA CYS A 318 17.57 5.69 2.88
C CYS A 318 19.03 5.36 3.24
N ALA A 319 19.26 4.08 3.58
CA ALA A 319 20.57 3.51 3.88
C ALA A 319 20.63 2.06 3.40
N GLU A 320 21.81 1.46 3.49
CA GLU A 320 22.05 0.03 3.29
C GLU A 320 22.80 -0.51 4.50
N ASN A 321 22.32 -1.61 5.10
CA ASN A 321 22.92 -2.23 6.29
C ASN A 321 23.79 -3.41 5.90
N MET A 322 25.11 -3.23 5.90
CA MET A 322 26.09 -4.21 5.44
C MET A 322 27.14 -4.53 6.49
N PRO A 323 27.65 -5.78 6.55
CA PRO A 323 28.83 -6.11 7.34
C PRO A 323 30.08 -5.64 6.63
N SER A 324 30.99 -5.03 7.36
CA SER A 324 32.33 -4.67 6.87
C SER A 324 33.27 -4.39 8.06
N ASP A 325 34.51 -4.07 7.77
CA ASP A 325 35.51 -3.63 8.76
C ASP A 325 35.16 -2.28 9.41
N ARG A 326 34.28 -1.49 8.77
CA ARG A 326 33.78 -0.20 9.27
C ARG A 326 32.38 -0.27 9.87
N ALA A 327 31.71 -1.42 9.78
CA ALA A 327 30.33 -1.56 10.25
C ALA A 327 30.22 -1.33 11.75
N THR A 328 29.07 -0.80 12.17
CA THR A 328 28.69 -0.69 13.59
C THR A 328 28.66 -2.07 14.24
N ARG A 329 29.20 -2.15 15.46
CA ARG A 329 29.32 -3.40 16.20
C ARG A 329 28.28 -3.43 17.34
N PRO A 330 27.77 -4.60 17.70
CA PRO A 330 27.05 -4.74 18.97
C PRO A 330 27.90 -4.22 20.14
N GLY A 331 27.33 -3.34 20.97
CA GLY A 331 28.00 -2.63 22.06
C GLY A 331 28.49 -1.21 21.71
N ASP A 332 28.46 -0.79 20.43
CA ASP A 332 28.75 0.59 20.08
C ASP A 332 27.62 1.52 20.61
N ILE A 333 28.03 2.72 21.07
CA ILE A 333 27.09 3.76 21.54
C ILE A 333 27.17 4.93 20.56
N VAL A 334 26.00 5.45 20.16
CA VAL A 334 25.88 6.58 19.26
C VAL A 334 25.00 7.67 19.87
N GLU A 335 25.33 8.93 19.56
CA GLU A 335 24.48 10.06 19.86
C GLU A 335 23.52 10.32 18.69
N THR A 336 22.24 10.45 18.99
CA THR A 336 21.20 10.75 18.01
C THR A 336 21.05 12.25 17.80
N MET A 337 20.32 12.66 16.76
CA MET A 337 20.00 14.06 16.49
C MET A 337 19.26 14.75 17.67
N SER A 338 18.56 13.98 18.51
CA SER A 338 17.87 14.51 19.70
C SER A 338 18.81 14.76 20.89
N GLY A 339 20.07 14.33 20.80
CA GLY A 339 21.04 14.33 21.90
C GLY A 339 20.96 13.12 22.82
N GLN A 340 19.95 12.24 22.66
CA GLN A 340 19.89 10.98 23.41
C GLN A 340 20.94 10.01 22.88
N THR A 341 21.59 9.28 23.76
CA THR A 341 22.55 8.22 23.39
C THR A 341 21.86 6.87 23.31
N VAL A 342 22.26 6.06 22.32
CA VAL A 342 21.72 4.72 22.06
C VAL A 342 22.82 3.69 22.07
N GLU A 343 22.71 2.69 22.95
CA GLU A 343 23.53 1.48 22.91
C GLU A 343 22.97 0.52 21.87
N ILE A 344 23.77 0.20 20.87
CA ILE A 344 23.38 -0.70 19.77
C ILE A 344 23.74 -2.14 20.17
N LEU A 345 22.79 -2.86 20.74
CA LEU A 345 22.98 -4.26 21.16
C LEU A 345 22.78 -5.25 20.01
N ASN A 346 22.03 -4.85 18.97
CA ASN A 346 21.78 -5.65 17.79
C ASN A 346 21.77 -4.77 16.55
N THR A 347 22.69 -5.00 15.62
CA THR A 347 22.79 -4.22 14.39
C THR A 347 21.72 -4.60 13.34
N ASP A 348 20.95 -5.68 13.55
CA ASP A 348 19.76 -6.07 12.77
C ASP A 348 18.48 -5.33 13.23
N ALA A 349 18.60 -4.43 14.19
CA ALA A 349 17.56 -3.48 14.60
C ALA A 349 17.91 -2.05 14.14
N GLU A 350 18.30 -1.92 12.89
CA GLU A 350 18.82 -0.73 12.20
C GLU A 350 17.72 0.24 11.77
N GLY A 351 16.54 -0.28 11.40
CA GLY A 351 15.43 0.53 10.91
C GLY A 351 15.00 1.60 11.91
N ARG A 352 14.90 1.26 13.18
CA ARG A 352 14.58 2.22 14.23
C ARG A 352 15.68 3.26 14.46
N LEU A 353 16.93 2.95 14.14
CA LEU A 353 18.07 3.89 14.23
C LEU A 353 18.01 4.97 13.15
N VAL A 354 17.72 4.60 11.90
CA VAL A 354 17.54 5.61 10.84
C VAL A 354 16.25 6.41 11.05
N LEU A 355 15.22 5.79 11.64
CA LEU A 355 13.95 6.45 11.91
C LEU A 355 14.03 7.44 13.08
N CYS A 356 14.73 7.14 14.19
CA CYS A 356 14.77 8.04 15.35
C CYS A 356 15.33 9.43 14.99
N ASP A 357 16.41 9.50 14.21
CA ASP A 357 16.97 10.75 13.72
C ASP A 357 16.02 11.46 12.74
N THR A 358 15.36 10.67 11.87
CA THR A 358 14.41 11.24 10.90
C THR A 358 13.14 11.76 11.57
N LEU A 359 12.65 11.09 12.62
CA LEU A 359 11.52 11.54 13.43
C LEU A 359 11.87 12.83 14.20
N THR A 360 13.08 12.92 14.78
CA THR A 360 13.57 14.17 15.36
C THR A 360 13.67 15.28 14.31
N TYR A 361 14.12 14.95 13.09
CA TYR A 361 14.17 15.90 11.97
C TYR A 361 12.77 16.42 11.58
N ALA A 362 11.72 15.60 11.73
CA ALA A 362 10.35 15.96 11.37
C ALA A 362 9.78 17.14 12.20
N GLU A 363 10.27 17.37 13.43
CA GLU A 363 9.81 18.45 14.32
C GLU A 363 9.91 19.84 13.67
N ARG A 364 10.92 20.07 12.81
CA ARG A 364 11.15 21.37 12.14
C ARG A 364 10.03 21.81 11.22
N PHE A 365 9.17 20.89 10.80
CA PHE A 365 8.03 21.20 9.95
C PHE A 365 6.79 21.62 10.75
N ASN A 366 6.86 21.59 12.09
CA ASN A 366 5.71 21.84 12.97
C ASN A 366 4.48 21.05 12.50
N PRO A 367 4.58 19.71 12.43
CA PRO A 367 3.57 18.85 11.78
C PRO A 367 2.26 18.83 12.57
N ARG A 368 1.14 18.67 11.84
CA ARG A 368 -0.16 18.36 12.44
C ARG A 368 -0.19 16.93 12.98
N ALA A 369 0.39 16.00 12.24
CA ALA A 369 0.60 14.63 12.65
C ALA A 369 1.77 14.03 11.84
N VAL A 370 2.49 13.08 12.44
CA VAL A 370 3.56 12.32 11.80
C VAL A 370 3.16 10.85 11.79
N ILE A 371 3.25 10.21 10.63
CA ILE A 371 3.07 8.76 10.48
C ILE A 371 4.35 8.20 9.91
N ASP A 372 5.01 7.30 10.63
CA ASP A 372 6.12 6.56 10.08
C ASP A 372 5.69 5.15 9.64
N ILE A 373 6.32 4.69 8.58
CA ILE A 373 6.01 3.43 7.90
C ILE A 373 7.30 2.63 7.74
N ALA A 374 7.34 1.43 8.29
CA ALA A 374 8.54 0.61 8.25
C ALA A 374 8.24 -0.89 8.21
N THR A 375 9.02 -1.62 7.46
CA THR A 375 9.21 -3.06 7.58
C THR A 375 10.10 -3.31 8.79
N LEU A 376 9.52 -3.17 10.01
CA LEU A 376 10.35 -2.96 11.18
C LEU A 376 10.69 -4.23 11.93
N THR A 377 9.68 -5.11 12.15
CA THR A 377 9.92 -6.24 13.05
C THR A 377 9.35 -7.57 12.54
N GLY A 378 10.17 -8.62 12.60
CA GLY A 378 9.67 -9.99 12.48
C GLY A 378 8.67 -10.35 13.57
N ALA A 379 8.75 -9.71 14.75
CA ALA A 379 7.80 -9.90 15.84
C ALA A 379 6.37 -9.46 15.45
N CYS A 380 6.21 -8.42 14.66
CA CYS A 380 4.91 -8.00 14.12
C CYS A 380 4.34 -9.07 13.19
N VAL A 381 5.17 -9.68 12.34
CA VAL A 381 4.77 -10.78 11.46
C VAL A 381 4.28 -11.99 12.26
N VAL A 382 4.99 -12.33 13.34
CA VAL A 382 4.59 -13.44 14.23
C VAL A 382 3.25 -13.15 14.93
N ALA A 383 3.04 -11.89 15.35
CA ALA A 383 1.83 -11.51 16.10
C ALA A 383 0.59 -11.35 15.20
N LEU A 384 0.73 -10.71 14.03
CA LEU A 384 -0.40 -10.28 13.18
C LEU A 384 -0.47 -11.00 11.81
N GLY A 385 0.55 -11.79 11.48
CA GLY A 385 0.62 -12.49 10.19
C GLY A 385 0.82 -11.55 9.01
N GLY A 386 0.39 -11.99 7.82
CA GLY A 386 0.56 -11.28 6.55
C GLY A 386 -0.66 -10.46 6.08
N HIS A 387 -1.65 -10.24 6.95
CA HIS A 387 -2.91 -9.61 6.54
C HIS A 387 -3.17 -8.26 7.21
N THR A 388 -2.50 -7.97 8.31
CA THR A 388 -2.78 -6.81 9.15
C THR A 388 -1.49 -6.09 9.49
N THR A 389 -1.46 -4.78 9.24
CA THR A 389 -0.35 -3.89 9.61
C THR A 389 -0.38 -3.62 11.12
N GLY A 390 0.77 -3.63 11.80
CA GLY A 390 0.86 -3.19 13.19
C GLY A 390 0.75 -1.67 13.30
N LEU A 391 -0.07 -1.18 14.21
CA LEU A 391 -0.23 0.25 14.50
C LEU A 391 0.16 0.51 15.95
N MET A 392 1.01 1.50 16.19
CA MET A 392 1.29 2.07 17.51
C MET A 392 1.19 3.58 17.44
N SER A 393 0.71 4.25 18.48
CA SER A 393 0.53 5.69 18.47
C SER A 393 0.62 6.28 19.88
N ASN A 394 1.13 7.51 19.98
CA ASN A 394 1.07 8.33 21.19
C ASN A 394 -0.24 9.15 21.31
N ASN A 395 -1.16 9.00 20.33
CA ASN A 395 -2.43 9.75 20.26
C ASN A 395 -3.57 8.82 19.82
N GLU A 396 -4.56 8.58 20.70
CA GLU A 396 -5.68 7.67 20.46
C GLU A 396 -6.60 8.17 19.32
N THR A 397 -6.73 9.48 19.14
CA THR A 397 -7.53 10.04 18.04
C THR A 397 -6.88 9.72 16.69
N LEU A 398 -5.57 9.90 16.56
CA LEU A 398 -4.83 9.55 15.36
C LEU A 398 -4.88 8.04 15.09
N ALA A 399 -4.74 7.21 16.14
CA ALA A 399 -4.88 5.77 16.03
C ALA A 399 -6.26 5.38 15.50
N GLY A 400 -7.34 5.92 16.07
CA GLY A 400 -8.72 5.70 15.62
C GLY A 400 -8.94 6.08 14.16
N GLN A 401 -8.42 7.24 13.73
CA GLN A 401 -8.50 7.69 12.35
C GLN A 401 -7.80 6.74 11.36
N LEU A 402 -6.62 6.22 11.72
CA LEU A 402 -5.91 5.24 10.89
C LEU A 402 -6.61 3.88 10.85
N LEU A 403 -7.18 3.42 11.97
CA LEU A 403 -7.99 2.20 12.01
C LEU A 403 -9.21 2.31 11.09
N ASP A 404 -9.89 3.45 11.11
CA ASP A 404 -11.08 3.68 10.27
C ASP A 404 -10.70 3.81 8.78
N ALA A 405 -9.63 4.55 8.46
CA ALA A 405 -9.08 4.62 7.11
C ALA A 405 -8.70 3.24 6.57
N GLY A 406 -8.05 2.40 7.40
CA GLY A 406 -7.70 1.03 7.04
C GLY A 406 -8.91 0.13 6.77
N LYS A 407 -10.00 0.30 7.54
CA LYS A 407 -11.27 -0.40 7.29
C LYS A 407 -11.92 0.06 5.98
N GLN A 408 -11.96 1.37 5.74
CA GLN A 408 -12.54 1.92 4.51
C GLN A 408 -11.76 1.48 3.27
N ALA A 409 -10.43 1.48 3.32
CA ALA A 409 -9.57 1.06 2.23
C ALA A 409 -9.47 -0.47 2.05
N ASP A 410 -10.02 -1.28 2.97
CA ASP A 410 -9.75 -2.73 3.10
C ASP A 410 -8.23 -3.04 3.16
N ASP A 411 -7.47 -2.13 3.77
CA ASP A 411 -6.04 -2.20 4.03
C ASP A 411 -5.78 -2.06 5.54
N ARG A 412 -6.13 -3.11 6.29
CA ARG A 412 -6.35 -3.06 7.73
C ARG A 412 -5.07 -2.93 8.52
N CYS A 413 -5.14 -2.17 9.62
CA CYS A 413 -4.16 -2.17 10.68
C CYS A 413 -4.81 -2.56 12.02
N TRP A 414 -3.97 -2.90 13.01
CA TRP A 414 -4.38 -3.27 14.36
C TRP A 414 -3.48 -2.60 15.38
N GLN A 415 -4.07 -1.96 16.39
CA GLN A 415 -3.33 -1.21 17.39
C GLN A 415 -2.67 -2.15 18.41
N LEU A 416 -1.38 -1.95 18.64
CA LEU A 416 -0.56 -2.56 19.69
C LEU A 416 -0.25 -1.51 20.76
N PRO A 417 -0.08 -1.92 22.05
CA PRO A 417 0.08 -0.98 23.16
C PRO A 417 1.47 -0.32 23.19
N LEU A 418 1.53 0.87 23.83
CA LEU A 418 2.77 1.58 24.19
C LEU A 418 2.80 1.88 25.69
N PHE A 419 2.51 0.88 26.55
CA PHE A 419 2.47 1.09 27.99
C PHE A 419 3.86 1.34 28.58
N GLU A 420 3.92 2.08 29.69
CA GLU A 420 5.17 2.49 30.34
C GLU A 420 6.04 1.30 30.76
N GLU A 421 5.43 0.17 31.14
CA GLU A 421 6.13 -1.06 31.52
C GLU A 421 7.00 -1.63 30.40
N TYR A 422 6.68 -1.35 29.13
CA TYR A 422 7.53 -1.74 28.00
C TYR A 422 8.72 -0.81 27.78
N GLN A 423 8.65 0.44 28.27
CA GLN A 423 9.76 1.40 28.17
C GLN A 423 10.97 0.97 28.98
N GLU A 424 10.77 0.37 30.16
CA GLU A 424 11.82 -0.14 31.04
C GLU A 424 12.68 -1.22 30.36
N GLN A 425 12.12 -1.96 29.39
CA GLN A 425 12.87 -2.98 28.65
C GLN A 425 13.96 -2.39 27.75
N LEU A 426 13.94 -1.09 27.52
CA LEU A 426 14.92 -0.35 26.69
C LEU A 426 16.03 0.28 27.53
N ASP A 427 16.03 0.12 28.85
CA ASP A 427 17.04 0.72 29.70
C ASP A 427 18.43 0.12 29.43
N SER A 428 19.42 0.98 29.37
CA SER A 428 20.83 0.62 29.21
C SER A 428 21.63 1.07 30.42
N PRO A 429 22.59 0.28 30.93
CA PRO A 429 23.49 0.75 31.96
C PRO A 429 24.59 1.68 31.44
N PHE A 430 24.71 1.86 30.10
CA PHE A 430 25.83 2.59 29.48
C PHE A 430 25.40 3.78 28.61
N ALA A 431 24.13 3.82 28.20
CA ALA A 431 23.55 4.88 27.40
C ALA A 431 22.17 5.25 27.93
N ASP A 432 21.53 6.28 27.33
CA ASP A 432 20.16 6.65 27.74
C ASP A 432 19.14 5.54 27.41
N ILE A 433 19.35 4.80 26.31
CA ILE A 433 18.52 3.68 25.89
C ILE A 433 19.33 2.65 25.10
N ALA A 434 18.82 1.40 25.10
CA ALA A 434 19.28 0.36 24.16
C ALA A 434 18.39 0.33 22.89
N ASN A 435 18.94 -0.12 21.76
CA ASN A 435 18.15 -0.22 20.53
C ASN A 435 17.18 -1.40 20.50
N ILE A 436 17.29 -2.35 21.43
CA ILE A 436 16.37 -3.50 21.57
C ILE A 436 15.98 -3.72 23.03
N GLY A 437 14.75 -4.18 23.26
CA GLY A 437 14.20 -4.53 24.60
C GLY A 437 14.16 -6.03 24.89
N GLY A 438 15.04 -6.82 24.25
CA GLY A 438 15.06 -8.28 24.41
C GLY A 438 14.02 -9.00 23.54
N PRO A 439 13.80 -10.33 23.76
CA PRO A 439 13.00 -11.15 22.84
C PRO A 439 11.49 -11.03 23.01
N LYS A 440 11.01 -10.45 24.12
CA LYS A 440 9.57 -10.36 24.41
C LYS A 440 8.98 -9.05 23.90
N GLY A 441 7.86 -9.13 23.18
CA GLY A 441 7.15 -7.94 22.71
C GLY A 441 7.94 -7.08 21.71
N GLY A 442 8.77 -7.69 20.86
CA GLY A 442 9.71 -6.99 19.99
C GLY A 442 9.10 -5.90 19.11
N ALA A 443 7.85 -6.06 18.63
CA ALA A 443 7.14 -5.02 17.90
C ALA A 443 6.79 -3.83 18.82
N ILE A 444 6.36 -4.12 20.05
CA ILE A 444 5.96 -3.11 21.03
C ILE A 444 7.19 -2.32 21.50
N THR A 445 8.29 -3.00 21.86
CA THR A 445 9.53 -2.33 22.29
C THR A 445 10.14 -1.51 21.15
N ALA A 446 9.99 -1.92 19.89
CA ALA A 446 10.38 -1.10 18.75
C ALA A 446 9.55 0.20 18.67
N GLY A 447 8.23 0.10 18.84
CA GLY A 447 7.34 1.26 18.94
C GLY A 447 7.68 2.16 20.14
N CYS A 448 7.98 1.57 21.31
CA CYS A 448 8.44 2.28 22.49
C CYS A 448 9.75 3.04 22.24
N PHE A 449 10.70 2.42 21.54
CA PHE A 449 11.93 3.11 21.12
C PHE A 449 11.63 4.34 20.29
N LEU A 450 10.82 4.21 19.22
CA LEU A 450 10.46 5.32 18.35
C LEU A 450 9.69 6.43 19.08
N SER A 451 8.81 6.07 20.01
CA SER A 451 7.99 7.02 20.78
C SER A 451 8.83 8.00 21.61
N ARG A 452 10.06 7.64 21.99
CA ARG A 452 10.98 8.53 22.71
C ARG A 452 11.43 9.73 21.87
N PHE A 453 11.32 9.64 20.54
CA PHE A 453 11.74 10.67 19.59
C PHE A 453 10.56 11.43 18.96
N THR A 454 9.33 11.24 19.48
CA THR A 454 8.10 11.79 18.89
C THR A 454 7.23 12.58 19.88
N LYS A 455 7.82 13.02 21.01
CA LYS A 455 7.09 13.69 22.10
C LYS A 455 6.54 15.08 21.70
N ALA A 456 7.08 15.70 20.66
CA ALA A 456 6.74 17.06 20.25
C ALA A 456 5.47 17.17 19.41
N TYR A 457 4.91 16.03 18.93
CA TYR A 457 3.79 15.99 17.98
C TYR A 457 2.95 14.72 18.09
N GLU A 458 1.75 14.73 17.51
CA GLU A 458 0.93 13.52 17.34
C GLU A 458 1.62 12.57 16.37
N TRP A 459 1.81 11.32 16.80
CA TRP A 459 2.56 10.33 16.04
C TRP A 459 1.89 8.98 16.01
N ALA A 460 2.05 8.30 14.87
CA ALA A 460 1.72 6.89 14.70
C ALA A 460 2.83 6.17 13.92
N HIS A 461 3.08 4.92 14.28
CA HIS A 461 3.94 3.98 13.58
C HIS A 461 3.11 2.89 12.91
N LEU A 462 3.41 2.59 11.66
CA LEU A 462 2.86 1.47 10.90
C LEU A 462 3.96 0.44 10.62
N ASP A 463 3.94 -0.68 11.35
CA ASP A 463 4.82 -1.82 11.08
C ASP A 463 4.22 -2.69 9.97
N ILE A 464 4.80 -2.61 8.78
CA ILE A 464 4.35 -3.27 7.56
C ILE A 464 5.17 -4.51 7.20
N ALA A 465 6.00 -5.02 8.11
CA ALA A 465 6.86 -6.17 7.84
C ALA A 465 6.09 -7.40 7.35
N GLY A 466 4.86 -7.61 7.84
CA GLY A 466 4.00 -8.71 7.40
C GLY A 466 3.19 -8.43 6.13
N THR A 467 3.04 -7.17 5.71
CA THR A 467 2.07 -6.78 4.68
C THR A 467 2.70 -6.18 3.42
N ALA A 468 3.97 -5.77 3.48
CA ALA A 468 4.65 -5.06 2.40
C ALA A 468 4.98 -5.95 1.19
N TRP A 469 5.15 -7.25 1.38
CA TRP A 469 5.41 -8.19 0.28
C TRP A 469 4.78 -9.57 0.54
N VAL A 470 4.68 -10.36 -0.52
CA VAL A 470 4.34 -11.78 -0.48
C VAL A 470 5.61 -12.59 -0.68
N SER A 471 5.90 -13.52 0.25
CA SER A 471 7.06 -14.40 0.21
C SER A 471 6.78 -15.62 -0.64
N GLY A 472 7.68 -15.92 -1.58
CA GLY A 472 7.65 -17.15 -2.37
C GLY A 472 6.50 -17.29 -3.35
N GLY A 473 6.51 -18.39 -4.12
CA GLY A 473 5.48 -18.72 -5.11
C GLY A 473 5.46 -17.81 -6.34
N LYS A 474 4.40 -17.97 -7.13
CA LYS A 474 4.19 -17.20 -8.38
C LYS A 474 3.82 -15.74 -8.14
N ASP A 475 3.31 -15.43 -6.96
CA ASP A 475 2.82 -14.11 -6.58
C ASP A 475 3.83 -13.36 -5.70
N LYS A 476 5.10 -13.86 -5.59
CA LYS A 476 6.18 -13.21 -4.85
C LYS A 476 6.39 -11.78 -5.35
N GLY A 477 6.35 -10.81 -4.43
CA GLY A 477 6.56 -9.41 -4.78
C GLY A 477 5.97 -8.43 -3.77
N ALA A 478 6.30 -7.16 -3.94
CA ALA A 478 5.73 -6.08 -3.16
C ALA A 478 4.22 -5.94 -3.41
N THR A 479 3.46 -5.65 -2.34
CA THR A 479 1.99 -5.56 -2.38
C THR A 479 1.47 -4.16 -2.71
N GLY A 480 2.28 -3.13 -2.52
CA GLY A 480 1.85 -1.74 -2.59
C GLY A 480 1.17 -1.23 -1.30
N ARG A 481 1.03 -2.07 -0.27
CA ARG A 481 0.52 -1.65 1.05
C ARG A 481 1.59 -0.87 1.83
N PRO A 482 1.19 0.13 2.65
CA PRO A 482 -0.18 0.55 2.99
C PRO A 482 -0.64 1.81 2.20
N VAL A 483 -0.33 1.95 0.91
CA VAL A 483 -0.74 3.10 0.09
C VAL A 483 -2.26 3.34 0.14
N PRO A 484 -3.14 2.30 0.06
CA PRO A 484 -4.59 2.51 0.16
C PRO A 484 -5.02 3.09 1.52
N LEU A 485 -4.47 2.59 2.64
CA LEU A 485 -4.75 3.08 3.99
C LEU A 485 -4.30 4.55 4.13
N LEU A 486 -3.05 4.85 3.76
CA LEU A 486 -2.48 6.20 3.89
C LEU A 486 -3.20 7.21 3.01
N THR A 487 -3.53 6.83 1.76
CA THR A 487 -4.28 7.71 0.87
C THR A 487 -5.68 7.97 1.41
N GLN A 488 -6.38 6.94 1.95
CA GLN A 488 -7.68 7.13 2.58
C GLN A 488 -7.61 8.09 3.77
N TYR A 489 -6.62 7.90 4.64
CA TYR A 489 -6.41 8.82 5.75
C TYR A 489 -6.26 10.28 5.27
N LEU A 490 -5.47 10.51 4.21
CA LEU A 490 -5.26 11.86 3.69
C LEU A 490 -6.50 12.40 2.96
N LEU A 491 -7.29 11.57 2.27
CA LEU A 491 -8.60 11.95 1.70
C LEU A 491 -9.56 12.44 2.80
N ASP A 492 -9.66 11.69 3.90
CA ASP A 492 -10.50 12.06 5.05
C ASP A 492 -10.04 13.38 5.67
N ARG A 493 -8.73 13.64 5.71
CA ARG A 493 -8.17 14.91 6.22
C ARG A 493 -8.35 16.07 5.25
N ALA A 494 -8.40 15.81 3.95
CA ALA A 494 -8.71 16.79 2.92
C ALA A 494 -10.21 17.12 2.83
N GLY A 495 -11.07 16.28 3.38
CA GLY A 495 -12.53 16.43 3.33
C GLY A 495 -13.14 16.12 1.96
N VAL A 496 -12.56 15.20 1.21
CA VAL A 496 -12.94 14.83 -0.17
C VAL A 496 -13.24 13.35 -0.34
#